data_dabb031cf5ed9d21cc6e3b0436c86e79
#
_entry.id   dabb031cf5ed9d21cc6e3b0436c86e79
#
_cell.length_a   1.000
_cell.length_b   1.000
_cell.length_c   1.000
_cell.angle_alpha   90.00
_cell.angle_beta   90.00
_cell.angle_gamma   90.00
#
_symmetry.space_group_name_H-M   'P 1'
#
loop_
_entity.id
_entity.type
_entity.pdbx_description
1 polymer ?
#
loop_
_entity_poly.entity_id
_entity_poly.type
_entity_poly.pdbx_seq_one_letter_code
_entity_poly.pdbx_strand_id
1 'polypeptide(L)' 'MDAQGLAALLQKRLREYLNEGADHLATGGAKDYPEYQRMVGRIDGIALAERELLDLVK' A
#
# COMPACT_ATOMS: atom_id res chain seq x y z
N MET A 1 -15.94 -17.61 0.94
CA MET A 1 -15.80 -16.14 1.13
C MET A 1 -16.50 -15.45 0.00
N ASP A 2 -17.38 -14.50 0.30
CA ASP A 2 -18.07 -13.75 -0.75
C ASP A 2 -17.18 -12.62 -1.29
N ALA A 3 -17.69 -11.91 -2.30
CA ALA A 3 -16.92 -10.85 -2.95
C ALA A 3 -16.60 -9.71 -1.98
N GLN A 4 -17.52 -9.37 -1.09
CA GLN A 4 -17.27 -8.31 -0.11
C GLN A 4 -16.27 -8.74 0.95
N GLY A 5 -16.33 -10.00 1.38
CA GLY A 5 -15.34 -10.54 2.31
C GLY A 5 -13.95 -10.56 1.71
N LEU A 6 -13.85 -10.94 0.43
CA LEU A 6 -12.57 -10.93 -0.28
C LEU A 6 -12.02 -9.50 -0.41
N ALA A 7 -12.90 -8.56 -0.78
CA ALA A 7 -12.50 -7.16 -0.92
C ALA A 7 -12.01 -6.58 0.41
N ALA A 8 -12.70 -6.90 1.51
CA ALA A 8 -12.30 -6.43 2.84
C ALA A 8 -10.93 -6.99 3.24
N LEU A 9 -10.68 -8.26 2.95
CA LEU A 9 -9.41 -8.88 3.23
C LEU A 9 -8.29 -8.26 2.40
N LEU A 10 -8.54 -8.03 1.12
CA LEU A 10 -7.54 -7.40 0.26
C LEU A 10 -7.23 -5.97 0.72
N GLN A 11 -8.27 -5.22 1.08
CA GLN A 11 -8.08 -3.85 1.59
C GLN A 11 -7.20 -3.86 2.85
N LYS A 12 -7.44 -4.80 3.75
CA LYS A 12 -6.64 -4.94 4.96
C LYS A 12 -5.17 -5.23 4.62
N ARG A 13 -4.93 -6.14 3.68
CA ARG A 13 -3.57 -6.49 3.26
C ARG A 13 -2.85 -5.33 2.58
N LEU A 14 -3.56 -4.59 1.73
CA LEU A 14 -2.99 -3.42 1.08
C LEU A 14 -2.60 -2.37 2.11
N ARG A 15 -3.44 -2.16 3.13
CA ARG A 15 -3.15 -1.22 4.20
C ARG A 15 -1.93 -1.65 5.01
N GLU A 16 -1.78 -2.93 5.27
CA GLU A 16 -0.60 -3.45 5.98
C GLU A 16 0.68 -3.19 5.18
N TYR A 17 0.67 -3.47 3.87
CA TYR A 17 1.84 -3.21 3.02
C TYR A 17 2.16 -1.72 2.96
N LEU A 18 1.14 -0.88 2.88
CA LEU A 18 1.33 0.57 2.85
C LEU A 18 1.98 1.06 4.13
N ASN A 19 1.49 0.59 5.27
CA ASN A 19 2.03 0.98 6.58
C ASN A 19 3.47 0.49 6.76
N GLU A 20 3.76 -0.74 6.34
CA GLU A 20 5.13 -1.27 6.38
C GLU A 20 6.07 -0.42 5.54
N GLY A 21 5.65 -0.05 4.34
CA GLY A 21 6.47 0.80 3.46
C GLY A 21 6.73 2.16 4.06
N ALA A 22 5.68 2.78 4.61
CA ALA A 22 5.80 4.09 5.24
C ALA A 22 6.72 4.03 6.48
N ASP A 23 6.57 3.01 7.31
CA ASP A 23 7.41 2.82 8.49
C ASP A 23 8.87 2.61 8.10
N HIS A 24 9.11 1.81 7.06
CA HIS A 24 10.46 1.55 6.59
C HIS A 24 11.14 2.84 6.10
N LEU A 25 10.42 3.69 5.37
CA LEU A 25 10.93 5.00 4.97
C LEU A 25 11.20 5.90 6.18
N ALA A 26 10.26 5.93 7.12
CA ALA A 26 10.37 6.80 8.29
C ALA A 26 11.56 6.43 9.18
N THR A 27 11.98 5.16 9.17
CA THR A 27 13.10 4.68 9.98
C THR A 27 14.42 4.63 9.21
N GLY A 28 14.50 5.30 8.05
CA GLY A 28 15.74 5.40 7.31
C GLY A 28 16.09 4.19 6.47
N GLY A 29 15.06 3.47 5.97
CA GLY A 29 15.27 2.26 5.19
C GLY A 29 15.87 2.49 3.81
N ALA A 30 15.81 3.72 3.28
CA ALA A 30 16.38 4.02 1.97
C ALA A 30 17.87 4.35 2.10
N LYS A 31 18.71 3.70 1.29
CA LYS A 31 20.17 3.90 1.33
C LYS A 31 20.58 5.16 0.57
N ASP A 32 19.86 5.49 -0.49
CA ASP A 32 20.17 6.61 -1.35
C ASP A 32 18.87 7.16 -1.96
N TYR A 33 19.00 8.24 -2.72
CA TYR A 33 17.83 8.91 -3.28
C TYR A 33 17.08 8.07 -4.32
N PRO A 34 17.74 7.36 -5.25
CA PRO A 34 17.02 6.47 -6.15
C PRO A 34 16.21 5.39 -5.44
N GLU A 35 16.75 4.81 -4.37
CA GLU A 35 16.00 3.83 -3.58
C GLU A 35 14.82 4.48 -2.87
N TYR A 36 15.02 5.67 -2.31
CA TYR A 36 13.93 6.43 -1.69
C TYR A 36 12.79 6.66 -2.69
N GLN A 37 13.11 7.09 -3.91
CA GLN A 37 12.09 7.32 -4.93
C GLN A 37 11.35 6.05 -5.30
N ARG A 38 12.05 4.92 -5.40
CA ARG A 38 11.43 3.63 -5.69
C ARG A 38 10.46 3.22 -4.58
N MET A 39 10.85 3.42 -3.33
CA MET A 39 10.01 3.09 -2.19
C MET A 39 8.77 3.98 -2.14
N VAL A 40 8.91 5.26 -2.42
CA VAL A 40 7.76 6.18 -2.50
C VAL A 40 6.82 5.76 -3.62
N GLY A 41 7.36 5.41 -4.78
CA GLY A 41 6.54 4.94 -5.91
C GLY A 41 5.76 3.67 -5.57
N ARG A 42 6.37 2.74 -4.83
CA ARG A 42 5.70 1.53 -4.39
C ARG A 42 4.54 1.86 -3.43
N ILE A 43 4.77 2.76 -2.48
CA ILE A 43 3.73 3.18 -1.53
C ILE A 43 2.59 3.85 -2.30
N ASP A 44 2.91 4.74 -3.24
CA ASP A 44 1.90 5.41 -4.05
C ASP A 44 1.07 4.41 -4.86
N GLY A 45 1.72 3.39 -5.41
CA GLY A 45 1.02 2.34 -6.17
C GLY A 45 0.07 1.55 -5.30
N ILE A 46 0.48 1.19 -4.08
CA ILE A 46 -0.38 0.46 -3.14
C ILE A 46 -1.55 1.35 -2.72
N ALA A 47 -1.30 2.64 -2.45
CA ALA A 47 -2.36 3.57 -2.08
C ALA A 47 -3.38 3.73 -3.21
N LEU A 48 -2.91 3.80 -4.45
CA LEU A 48 -3.79 3.86 -5.62
C LEU A 48 -4.65 2.61 -5.74
N ALA A 49 -4.04 1.44 -5.55
CA ALA A 49 -4.76 0.17 -5.61
C ALA A 49 -5.84 0.09 -4.52
N GLU A 50 -5.53 0.53 -3.32
CA GLU A 50 -6.51 0.56 -2.23
C GLU A 50 -7.68 1.48 -2.59
N ARG A 51 -7.39 2.66 -3.11
CA ARG A 51 -8.43 3.62 -3.49
C ARG A 51 -9.34 3.05 -4.58
N GLU A 52 -8.75 2.42 -5.60
CA GLU A 52 -9.54 1.79 -6.66
C GLU A 52 -10.43 0.68 -6.12
N LEU A 53 -9.89 -0.13 -5.22
CA LEU A 53 -10.66 -1.19 -4.58
C LEU A 53 -11.86 -0.63 -3.82
N LEU A 54 -11.65 0.41 -3.02
CA LEU A 54 -12.72 1.03 -2.25
C LEU A 54 -13.79 1.65 -3.14
N ASP A 55 -13.39 2.23 -4.28
CA ASP A 55 -14.34 2.78 -5.24
C ASP A 55 -15.20 1.68 -5.88
N LEU A 56 -14.61 0.52 -6.14
CA LEU A 56 -15.31 -0.59 -6.78
C LEU A 56 -16.33 -1.26 -5.86
N VAL A 57 -16.13 -1.20 -4.55
CA VAL A 57 -17.02 -1.87 -3.59
C VAL A 57 -17.98 -0.92 -2.89
N LYS A 58 -18.05 0.31 -3.32
CA LYS A 58 -18.99 1.29 -2.79
C LYS A 58 -20.43 0.87 -2.99
#